data_971fb6e17488a431da10330c405b5067
#
_entry.id   971fb6e17488a431da10330c405b5067
#
_cell.length_a   1.000
_cell.length_b   1.000
_cell.length_c   1.000
_cell.angle_alpha   90.00
_cell.angle_beta   90.00
_cell.angle_gamma   90.00
#
_symmetry.space_group_name_H-M   'P 1'
#
loop_
_entity.id
_entity.type
_entity.pdbx_description
1 polymer ?
#
loop_
_entity_poly.entity_id
_entity_poly.type
_entity_poly.pdbx_seq_one_letter_code
_entity_poly.pdbx_strand_id
1 'polypeptide(L)'
;MGEFADIFSNTWAFALVMLFFGGSIFVHELGHFLAARMRGLKILRFSIGFGPKLFSAKGRDGCEYIISLLPFGGYVALPQLADMGALEGGKGGETEKLPKASCADKIIVSAAGAFFNLLFAAALAAIVWVMGIKQSAAMESTTVGFVANEITDVDGNKHESPAKLAGLREGDKIVSIDGRKVGDFSQIVELVAIGSGRDADGKPSASLEIGRDGKILNVKINPILIKTNVSTGDEIRMIGVSPAAPMTVGKIMPNSPAEKAGIKVGDEVVGIDGRRIFSNAQLGAYLDSLKDGATVKLEILRGGAKTEISAKPQRVKLTKSLATLEIPDEKGSVSFMVSNRKNPKSDTGLLKVFSVKRGAEVFDKFAVGDTLYALDGREINSLARLEAAVNGAKTRSRLDMIGPQMYDVSMPISAKAEIEPPQTRNMIGYMLAPSTITAHPTIAEQFGDSLSRTYNALSSLVNPKSDVGIKSLAGPVDIGRVIYKLSLTDFALVLSFAVLLNVNLAILNMLPIPVLDGGHILFALLEKLRGKPLPPSFFAAVQGGFSVMLLALMAFVVYNGFMRWSGDSKLESGENSEYYLNEIKF
;
A
#
# COMPACT_ATOMS: atom_id res chain seq x y z
N MET A 1 4.37 -16.84 -5.83
CA MET A 1 3.99 -17.20 -7.22
C MET A 1 2.48 -17.20 -7.45
N GLY A 2 1.65 -17.45 -6.41
CA GLY A 2 0.18 -17.43 -6.52
C GLY A 2 -0.39 -16.11 -7.03
N GLU A 3 -0.11 -14.99 -6.38
CA GLU A 3 -0.64 -13.68 -6.79
C GLU A 3 -0.22 -13.22 -8.20
N PHE A 4 0.97 -13.61 -8.68
CA PHE A 4 1.37 -13.32 -10.06
C PHE A 4 0.48 -14.06 -11.05
N ALA A 5 0.21 -15.34 -10.79
CA ALA A 5 -0.73 -16.13 -11.57
C ALA A 5 -2.15 -15.55 -11.46
N ASP A 6 -2.54 -15.02 -10.30
CA ASP A 6 -3.86 -14.44 -10.07
C ASP A 6 -4.07 -13.10 -10.79
N ILE A 7 -3.04 -12.26 -10.93
CA ILE A 7 -3.13 -11.05 -11.77
C ILE A 7 -3.36 -11.43 -13.24
N PHE A 8 -2.63 -12.41 -13.74
CA PHE A 8 -2.81 -12.86 -15.13
C PHE A 8 -4.06 -13.71 -15.34
N SER A 9 -4.51 -14.44 -14.33
CA SER A 9 -5.77 -15.21 -14.38
C SER A 9 -6.99 -14.31 -14.24
N ASN A 10 -6.88 -13.16 -13.56
CA ASN A 10 -7.91 -12.14 -13.51
C ASN A 10 -7.81 -11.23 -14.74
N THR A 11 -8.39 -11.67 -15.85
CA THR A 11 -8.38 -10.98 -17.15
C THR A 11 -8.84 -9.51 -17.04
N TRP A 12 -9.77 -9.22 -16.15
CA TRP A 12 -10.27 -7.87 -15.94
C TRP A 12 -9.21 -6.95 -15.31
N ALA A 13 -8.57 -7.38 -14.23
CA ALA A 13 -7.54 -6.58 -13.57
C ALA A 13 -6.34 -6.35 -14.49
N PHE A 14 -5.91 -7.38 -15.22
CA PHE A 14 -4.86 -7.24 -16.23
C PHE A 14 -5.26 -6.24 -17.32
N ALA A 15 -6.49 -6.31 -17.83
CA ALA A 15 -7.01 -5.37 -18.81
C ALA A 15 -6.99 -3.93 -18.30
N LEU A 16 -7.31 -3.69 -17.02
CA LEU A 16 -7.26 -2.36 -16.40
C LEU A 16 -5.83 -1.83 -16.27
N VAL A 17 -4.87 -2.68 -15.88
CA VAL A 17 -3.44 -2.29 -15.85
C VAL A 17 -3.01 -1.85 -17.24
N MET A 18 -3.31 -2.65 -18.27
CA MET A 18 -2.97 -2.34 -19.65
C MET A 18 -3.66 -1.07 -20.15
N LEU A 19 -4.92 -0.88 -19.82
CA LEU A 19 -5.70 0.29 -20.24
C LEU A 19 -5.17 1.58 -19.61
N PHE A 20 -4.98 1.61 -18.29
CA PHE A 20 -4.60 2.85 -17.62
C PHE A 20 -3.12 3.16 -17.71
N PHE A 21 -2.25 2.16 -17.56
CA PHE A 21 -0.81 2.38 -17.71
C PHE A 21 -0.43 2.59 -19.17
N GLY A 22 -0.83 1.68 -20.05
CA GLY A 22 -0.59 1.81 -21.48
C GLY A 22 -1.32 2.99 -22.10
N GLY A 23 -2.56 3.27 -21.66
CA GLY A 23 -3.35 4.43 -22.09
C GLY A 23 -2.71 5.76 -21.72
N SER A 24 -2.11 5.87 -20.52
CA SER A 24 -1.40 7.09 -20.09
C SER A 24 -0.19 7.37 -20.99
N ILE A 25 0.55 6.33 -21.37
CA ILE A 25 1.69 6.45 -22.29
C ILE A 25 1.21 6.80 -23.69
N PHE A 26 0.16 6.12 -24.17
CA PHE A 26 -0.43 6.41 -25.48
C PHE A 26 -0.86 7.88 -25.59
N VAL A 27 -1.55 8.40 -24.58
CA VAL A 27 -2.01 9.80 -24.57
C VAL A 27 -0.84 10.77 -24.56
N HIS A 28 0.22 10.45 -23.84
CA HIS A 28 1.48 11.22 -23.84
C HIS A 28 2.09 11.32 -25.24
N GLU A 29 2.30 10.17 -25.90
CA GLU A 29 2.86 10.10 -27.26
C GLU A 29 1.94 10.77 -28.29
N LEU A 30 0.62 10.65 -28.10
CA LEU A 30 -0.38 11.33 -28.92
C LEU A 30 -0.23 12.84 -28.84
N GLY A 31 0.11 13.37 -27.66
CA GLY A 31 0.40 14.80 -27.47
C GLY A 31 1.57 15.26 -28.36
N HIS A 32 2.69 14.56 -28.31
CA HIS A 32 3.85 14.84 -29.17
C HIS A 32 3.51 14.75 -30.65
N PHE A 33 2.79 13.69 -31.03
CA PHE A 33 2.36 13.46 -32.41
C PHE A 33 1.50 14.61 -32.95
N LEU A 34 0.47 14.99 -32.21
CA LEU A 34 -0.47 16.05 -32.64
C LEU A 34 0.23 17.42 -32.69
N ALA A 35 1.07 17.74 -31.69
CA ALA A 35 1.82 18.97 -31.67
C ALA A 35 2.83 19.06 -32.85
N ALA A 36 3.57 17.99 -33.12
CA ALA A 36 4.48 17.92 -34.25
C ALA A 36 3.74 18.10 -35.59
N ARG A 37 2.58 17.46 -35.74
CA ARG A 37 1.73 17.61 -36.92
C ARG A 37 1.21 19.03 -37.09
N MET A 38 0.74 19.66 -35.99
CA MET A 38 0.27 21.07 -36.01
C MET A 38 1.39 22.04 -36.36
N ARG A 39 2.65 21.72 -35.97
CA ARG A 39 3.82 22.54 -36.31
C ARG A 39 4.42 22.21 -37.69
N GLY A 40 3.79 21.32 -38.46
CA GLY A 40 4.26 20.94 -39.82
C GLY A 40 5.55 20.14 -39.83
N LEU A 41 5.93 19.52 -38.70
CA LEU A 41 7.11 18.67 -38.62
C LEU A 41 6.84 17.29 -39.28
N LYS A 42 7.87 16.71 -39.92
CA LYS A 42 7.75 15.39 -40.53
C LYS A 42 7.79 14.32 -39.45
N ILE A 43 6.78 13.47 -39.42
CA ILE A 43 6.68 12.34 -38.51
C ILE A 43 6.96 11.06 -39.32
N LEU A 44 7.97 10.32 -38.94
CA LEU A 44 8.33 9.06 -39.60
C LEU A 44 7.56 7.87 -39.03
N ARG A 45 7.46 7.81 -37.69
CA ARG A 45 6.83 6.70 -36.98
C ARG A 45 6.06 7.21 -35.77
N PHE A 46 4.95 6.56 -35.48
CA PHE A 46 4.21 6.67 -34.23
C PHE A 46 4.04 5.25 -33.70
N SER A 47 4.71 4.93 -32.58
CA SER A 47 4.69 3.60 -32.01
C SER A 47 4.09 3.59 -30.61
N ILE A 48 3.18 2.63 -30.38
CA ILE A 48 2.67 2.28 -29.06
C ILE A 48 3.41 1.01 -28.63
N GLY A 49 4.13 1.10 -27.52
CA GLY A 49 4.95 0.01 -27.01
C GLY A 49 6.33 -0.09 -27.64
N PHE A 50 7.14 -0.98 -27.07
CA PHE A 50 8.51 -1.29 -27.52
C PHE A 50 8.64 -2.74 -27.96
N GLY A 51 9.75 -3.06 -28.66
CA GLY A 51 10.11 -4.41 -29.07
C GLY A 51 9.58 -4.81 -30.45
N PRO A 52 9.35 -6.13 -30.68
CA PRO A 52 8.89 -6.63 -31.97
C PRO A 52 7.53 -6.04 -32.35
N LYS A 53 7.40 -5.68 -33.66
CA LYS A 53 6.15 -5.14 -34.19
C LYS A 53 5.09 -6.26 -34.25
N LEU A 54 3.96 -6.07 -33.59
CA LEU A 54 2.77 -6.90 -33.70
C LEU A 54 1.92 -6.49 -34.90
N PHE A 55 1.78 -5.16 -35.07
CA PHE A 55 1.02 -4.57 -36.16
C PHE A 55 1.76 -3.34 -36.69
N SER A 56 1.76 -3.13 -38.01
CA SER A 56 2.33 -1.94 -38.64
C SER A 56 1.49 -1.55 -39.85
N ALA A 57 1.14 -0.27 -39.95
CA ALA A 57 0.43 0.27 -41.10
C ALA A 57 1.03 1.62 -41.52
N LYS A 58 1.19 1.86 -42.81
CA LYS A 58 1.66 3.14 -43.34
C LYS A 58 0.48 4.04 -43.69
N GLY A 59 0.41 5.20 -43.02
CA GLY A 59 -0.61 6.18 -43.29
C GLY A 59 -0.42 6.92 -44.62
N ARG A 60 -1.47 7.59 -45.11
CA ARG A 60 -1.40 8.44 -46.31
C ARG A 60 -0.46 9.63 -46.17
N ASP A 61 -0.18 10.04 -44.93
CA ASP A 61 0.75 11.10 -44.53
C ASP A 61 2.22 10.63 -44.56
N GLY A 62 2.47 9.36 -44.89
CA GLY A 62 3.80 8.75 -44.88
C GLY A 62 4.29 8.26 -43.51
N CYS A 63 3.54 8.53 -42.42
CA CYS A 63 3.83 8.05 -41.08
C CYS A 63 3.59 6.53 -40.98
N GLU A 64 4.51 5.80 -40.36
CA GLU A 64 4.34 4.38 -40.01
C GLU A 64 3.74 4.29 -38.61
N TYR A 65 2.51 3.76 -38.48
CA TYR A 65 1.84 3.49 -37.21
C TYR A 65 2.15 2.08 -36.76
N ILE A 66 2.66 1.92 -35.53
CA ILE A 66 3.18 0.65 -35.02
C ILE A 66 2.53 0.33 -33.69
N ILE A 67 2.12 -0.93 -33.49
CA ILE A 67 1.81 -1.51 -32.18
C ILE A 67 2.87 -2.58 -31.92
N SER A 68 3.59 -2.45 -30.81
CA SER A 68 4.67 -3.34 -30.43
C SER A 68 4.26 -4.29 -29.30
N LEU A 69 5.02 -5.36 -29.08
CA LEU A 69 4.71 -6.45 -28.16
C LEU A 69 4.69 -6.00 -26.69
N LEU A 70 5.61 -5.14 -26.30
CA LEU A 70 5.73 -4.66 -24.93
C LEU A 70 4.98 -3.33 -24.78
N PRO A 71 3.82 -3.31 -24.11
CA PRO A 71 2.98 -2.12 -24.02
C PRO A 71 3.49 -1.06 -23.01
N PHE A 72 4.74 -1.19 -22.61
CA PHE A 72 5.42 -0.27 -21.72
C PHE A 72 6.22 0.74 -22.55
N GLY A 73 5.67 1.96 -22.72
CA GLY A 73 6.30 3.01 -23.50
C GLY A 73 5.67 3.23 -24.87
N GLY A 74 6.26 4.13 -25.62
CA GLY A 74 5.91 4.50 -26.98
C GLY A 74 6.96 5.46 -27.51
N TYR A 75 6.85 5.88 -28.76
CA TYR A 75 7.68 6.95 -29.30
C TYR A 75 7.09 7.57 -30.57
N VAL A 76 7.43 8.84 -30.79
CA VAL A 76 7.18 9.56 -32.03
C VAL A 76 8.51 9.91 -32.69
N ALA A 77 8.84 9.25 -33.83
CA ALA A 77 10.08 9.51 -34.52
C ALA A 77 10.02 10.82 -35.32
N LEU A 78 10.71 11.85 -34.83
CA LEU A 78 10.77 13.20 -35.36
C LEU A 78 12.19 13.53 -35.84
N PRO A 79 12.53 13.35 -37.14
CA PRO A 79 13.89 13.55 -37.64
C PRO A 79 14.40 14.98 -37.54
N GLN A 80 13.50 15.97 -37.50
CA GLN A 80 13.84 17.40 -37.32
C GLN A 80 14.16 17.77 -35.87
N LEU A 81 13.76 16.91 -34.92
CA LEU A 81 14.15 16.93 -33.53
C LEU A 81 15.19 15.80 -33.34
N ALA A 82 16.31 15.87 -34.06
CA ALA A 82 17.34 14.81 -34.18
C ALA A 82 17.79 14.20 -32.83
N ASP A 83 17.56 14.96 -31.78
CA ASP A 83 17.88 14.63 -30.40
C ASP A 83 16.97 13.50 -29.86
N MET A 84 15.72 13.41 -30.32
CA MET A 84 14.74 12.39 -29.90
C MET A 84 14.86 11.10 -30.75
N GLY A 85 15.19 11.20 -32.03
CA GLY A 85 15.24 10.07 -32.93
C GLY A 85 16.37 9.06 -32.68
N ALA A 86 17.46 9.48 -32.06
CA ALA A 86 18.60 8.61 -31.76
C ALA A 86 18.34 7.66 -30.57
N LEU A 87 17.54 8.08 -29.60
CA LEU A 87 17.15 7.25 -28.44
C LEU A 87 16.02 6.26 -28.76
N GLU A 88 15.17 6.61 -29.71
CA GLU A 88 13.96 5.86 -30.07
C GLU A 88 14.20 4.84 -31.21
N GLY A 89 15.46 4.46 -31.47
CA GLY A 89 15.80 3.38 -32.41
C GLY A 89 15.73 3.78 -33.88
N GLY A 90 15.71 5.06 -34.21
CA GLY A 90 15.87 5.56 -35.56
C GLY A 90 17.32 5.35 -36.03
N LYS A 91 17.55 4.43 -37.00
CA LYS A 91 18.85 4.37 -37.70
C LYS A 91 19.09 5.75 -38.34
N GLY A 92 20.12 6.46 -37.88
CA GLY A 92 20.51 7.79 -38.35
C GLY A 92 20.99 7.79 -39.82
N GLY A 93 20.06 7.58 -40.75
CA GLY A 93 20.38 7.43 -42.14
C GLY A 93 19.65 8.34 -43.14
N GLU A 94 18.58 9.07 -42.70
CA GLU A 94 17.80 9.89 -43.63
C GLU A 94 17.55 11.31 -43.07
N THR A 95 18.62 12.01 -42.71
CA THR A 95 18.56 13.48 -42.46
C THR A 95 18.62 14.25 -43.77
N GLU A 96 17.81 13.85 -44.75
CA GLU A 96 17.72 14.58 -46.00
C GLU A 96 17.02 15.91 -45.80
N LYS A 97 17.79 17.02 -45.92
CA LYS A 97 17.38 18.42 -46.20
C LYS A 97 16.06 18.94 -45.58
N LEU A 98 15.65 18.41 -44.42
CA LEU A 98 14.47 18.94 -43.74
C LEU A 98 14.81 20.30 -43.08
N PRO A 99 13.89 21.27 -43.10
CA PRO A 99 14.08 22.54 -42.42
C PRO A 99 14.28 22.29 -40.91
N LYS A 100 15.26 23.01 -40.31
CA LYS A 100 15.53 22.88 -38.87
C LYS A 100 14.31 23.29 -38.05
N ALA A 101 13.94 22.51 -37.03
CA ALA A 101 12.91 22.89 -36.10
C ALA A 101 13.33 24.14 -35.31
N SER A 102 12.44 25.09 -35.15
CA SER A 102 12.68 26.28 -34.33
C SER A 102 12.71 25.91 -32.84
N CYS A 103 13.28 26.79 -32.01
CA CYS A 103 13.26 26.64 -30.56
C CYS A 103 11.81 26.53 -30.05
N ALA A 104 10.86 27.28 -30.62
CA ALA A 104 9.45 27.22 -30.26
C ALA A 104 8.83 25.86 -30.62
N ASP A 105 9.20 25.27 -31.78
CA ASP A 105 8.73 23.94 -32.17
C ASP A 105 9.23 22.87 -31.19
N LYS A 106 10.50 22.92 -30.81
CA LYS A 106 11.09 22.01 -29.82
C LYS A 106 10.32 22.09 -28.47
N ILE A 107 10.08 23.30 -27.96
CA ILE A 107 9.38 23.51 -26.68
C ILE A 107 7.91 23.02 -26.77
N ILE A 108 7.18 23.40 -27.82
CA ILE A 108 5.76 23.05 -27.97
C ILE A 108 5.59 21.56 -28.08
N VAL A 109 6.41 20.90 -28.89
CA VAL A 109 6.31 19.44 -29.07
C VAL A 109 6.69 18.71 -27.79
N SER A 110 7.81 19.09 -27.14
CA SER A 110 8.21 18.43 -25.89
C SER A 110 7.22 18.66 -24.75
N ALA A 111 6.60 19.85 -24.62
CA ALA A 111 5.61 20.09 -23.57
C ALA A 111 4.26 19.41 -23.85
N ALA A 112 3.97 19.05 -25.11
CA ALA A 112 2.66 18.53 -25.49
C ALA A 112 2.34 17.17 -24.85
N GLY A 113 3.32 16.29 -24.68
CA GLY A 113 3.13 15.00 -24.00
C GLY A 113 2.60 15.18 -22.57
N ALA A 114 3.29 16.01 -21.79
CA ALA A 114 2.87 16.33 -20.43
C ALA A 114 1.50 17.04 -20.39
N PHE A 115 1.27 17.97 -21.31
CA PHE A 115 -0.04 18.65 -21.41
C PHE A 115 -1.19 17.68 -21.70
N PHE A 116 -1.00 16.72 -22.59
CA PHE A 116 -2.02 15.73 -22.90
C PHE A 116 -2.29 14.78 -21.72
N ASN A 117 -1.27 14.44 -20.95
CA ASN A 117 -1.45 13.70 -19.70
C ASN A 117 -2.29 14.48 -18.69
N LEU A 118 -2.10 15.80 -18.56
CA LEU A 118 -2.95 16.64 -17.70
C LEU A 118 -4.40 16.70 -18.22
N LEU A 119 -4.60 16.79 -19.52
CA LEU A 119 -5.96 16.73 -20.12
C LEU A 119 -6.63 15.37 -19.83
N PHE A 120 -5.88 14.28 -19.96
CA PHE A 120 -6.41 12.95 -19.68
C PHE A 120 -6.70 12.80 -18.18
N ALA A 121 -5.81 13.26 -17.30
CA ALA A 121 -6.05 13.32 -15.87
C ALA A 121 -7.34 14.12 -15.54
N ALA A 122 -7.56 15.28 -16.20
CA ALA A 122 -8.76 16.08 -15.99
C ALA A 122 -10.03 15.35 -16.44
N ALA A 123 -9.99 14.64 -17.56
CA ALA A 123 -11.12 13.82 -18.02
C ALA A 123 -11.44 12.69 -17.04
N LEU A 124 -10.42 11.97 -16.56
CA LEU A 124 -10.58 10.93 -15.54
C LEU A 124 -11.09 11.51 -14.22
N ALA A 125 -10.55 12.65 -13.78
CA ALA A 125 -10.97 13.34 -12.55
C ALA A 125 -12.43 13.81 -12.62
N ALA A 126 -12.90 14.24 -13.80
CA ALA A 126 -14.31 14.57 -14.00
C ALA A 126 -15.21 13.34 -13.85
N ILE A 127 -14.78 12.18 -14.35
CA ILE A 127 -15.52 10.91 -14.17
C ILE A 127 -15.56 10.55 -12.68
N VAL A 128 -14.43 10.63 -11.99
CA VAL A 128 -14.34 10.37 -10.53
C VAL A 128 -15.24 11.32 -9.74
N TRP A 129 -15.25 12.59 -10.09
CA TRP A 129 -16.13 13.57 -9.44
C TRP A 129 -17.62 13.23 -9.57
N VAL A 130 -18.04 12.77 -10.75
CA VAL A 130 -19.45 12.36 -10.99
C VAL A 130 -19.76 11.04 -10.28
N MET A 131 -18.90 10.03 -10.39
CA MET A 131 -19.12 8.70 -9.80
C MET A 131 -19.01 8.71 -8.27
N GLY A 132 -18.10 9.51 -7.72
CA GLY A 132 -17.68 9.47 -6.34
C GLY A 132 -16.76 8.28 -6.02
N ILE A 133 -16.06 8.40 -4.92
CA ILE A 133 -15.14 7.38 -4.37
C ILE A 133 -15.69 6.90 -3.05
N LYS A 134 -15.85 5.58 -2.90
CA LYS A 134 -16.18 4.98 -1.60
C LYS A 134 -14.93 4.97 -0.71
N GLN A 135 -15.03 5.64 0.42
CA GLN A 135 -13.97 5.66 1.41
C GLN A 135 -14.51 5.48 2.82
N SER A 136 -13.65 5.10 3.75
CA SER A 136 -14.04 5.02 5.16
C SER A 136 -14.29 6.42 5.71
N ALA A 137 -15.45 6.65 6.34
CA ALA A 137 -15.75 7.92 7.01
C ALA A 137 -14.72 8.27 8.10
N ALA A 138 -14.04 7.29 8.66
CA ALA A 138 -12.96 7.49 9.63
C ALA A 138 -11.79 8.27 9.02
N MET A 139 -11.51 8.09 7.74
CA MET A 139 -10.38 8.74 7.06
C MET A 139 -10.61 10.23 6.80
N GLU A 140 -11.86 10.72 6.80
CA GLU A 140 -12.16 12.16 6.68
C GLU A 140 -11.93 12.94 7.98
N SER A 141 -11.83 12.25 9.10
CA SER A 141 -11.63 12.89 10.39
C SER A 141 -10.13 13.15 10.64
N THR A 142 -9.81 14.30 11.24
CA THR A 142 -8.47 14.53 11.82
C THR A 142 -8.43 14.25 13.32
N THR A 143 -9.51 13.70 13.87
CA THR A 143 -9.65 13.40 15.30
C THR A 143 -9.02 12.05 15.61
N VAL A 144 -8.20 12.01 16.65
CA VAL A 144 -7.60 10.78 17.18
C VAL A 144 -8.69 9.94 17.83
N GLY A 145 -8.95 8.77 17.28
CA GLY A 145 -9.93 7.81 17.80
C GLY A 145 -9.35 6.80 18.78
N PHE A 146 -8.06 6.50 18.63
CA PHE A 146 -7.36 5.60 19.54
C PHE A 146 -5.85 5.91 19.56
N VAL A 147 -5.28 5.84 20.76
CA VAL A 147 -3.84 5.92 20.98
C VAL A 147 -3.36 4.54 21.43
N ALA A 148 -2.57 3.88 20.58
CA ALA A 148 -2.03 2.56 20.88
C ALA A 148 -1.08 2.61 22.09
N ASN A 149 -1.02 1.53 22.86
CA ASN A 149 0.02 1.38 23.89
C ASN A 149 1.36 1.02 23.28
N GLU A 150 1.32 0.10 22.32
CA GLU A 150 2.48 -0.45 21.61
C GLU A 150 2.19 -0.53 20.12
N ILE A 151 3.23 -0.44 19.30
CA ILE A 151 3.20 -0.68 17.85
C ILE A 151 4.02 -1.94 17.59
N THR A 152 3.47 -2.87 16.84
CA THR A 152 4.17 -4.11 16.48
C THR A 152 4.66 -4.02 15.03
N ASP A 153 5.95 -4.31 14.79
CA ASP A 153 6.54 -4.36 13.45
C ASP A 153 6.22 -5.71 12.75
N VAL A 154 6.62 -5.82 11.47
CA VAL A 154 6.39 -7.05 10.68
C VAL A 154 7.19 -8.27 11.19
N ASP A 155 8.21 -8.06 11.99
CA ASP A 155 8.98 -9.13 12.64
C ASP A 155 8.37 -9.53 13.99
N GLY A 156 7.29 -8.83 14.43
CA GLY A 156 6.60 -9.04 15.69
C GLY A 156 7.26 -8.40 16.91
N ASN A 157 8.24 -7.50 16.70
CA ASN A 157 8.81 -6.74 17.80
C ASN A 157 7.84 -5.62 18.22
N LYS A 158 7.73 -5.42 19.54
CA LYS A 158 6.87 -4.42 20.13
C LYS A 158 7.65 -3.17 20.48
N HIS A 159 7.09 -2.03 20.12
CA HIS A 159 7.66 -0.71 20.37
C HIS A 159 6.66 0.13 21.14
N GLU A 160 7.08 0.89 22.14
CA GLU A 160 6.21 1.80 22.86
C GLU A 160 5.68 2.90 21.93
N SER A 161 4.40 3.24 22.06
CA SER A 161 3.75 4.20 21.18
C SER A 161 4.27 5.63 21.40
N PRO A 162 4.83 6.28 20.37
CA PRO A 162 5.23 7.68 20.45
C PRO A 162 4.10 8.64 20.82
N ALA A 163 2.89 8.38 20.34
CA ALA A 163 1.71 9.20 20.66
C ALA A 163 1.37 9.15 22.14
N LYS A 164 1.46 7.97 22.73
CA LYS A 164 1.26 7.78 24.17
C LYS A 164 2.33 8.51 24.99
N LEU A 165 3.61 8.36 24.60
CA LEU A 165 4.72 9.05 25.27
C LEU A 165 4.62 10.56 25.17
N ALA A 166 4.14 11.09 24.03
CA ALA A 166 3.93 12.51 23.82
C ALA A 166 2.66 13.06 24.52
N GLY A 167 1.86 12.20 25.15
CA GLY A 167 0.63 12.59 25.85
C GLY A 167 -0.54 12.95 24.94
N LEU A 168 -0.57 12.42 23.70
CA LEU A 168 -1.75 12.46 22.86
C LEU A 168 -2.89 11.66 23.50
N ARG A 169 -4.13 12.07 23.24
CA ARG A 169 -5.34 11.45 23.81
C ARG A 169 -6.39 11.24 22.74
N GLU A 170 -7.25 10.30 22.96
CA GLU A 170 -8.46 10.14 22.15
C GLU A 170 -9.31 11.41 22.24
N GLY A 171 -9.82 11.85 21.09
CA GLY A 171 -10.55 13.10 20.93
C GLY A 171 -9.69 14.32 20.58
N ASP A 172 -8.36 14.24 20.62
CA ASP A 172 -7.50 15.29 20.10
C ASP A 172 -7.74 15.45 18.60
N LYS A 173 -7.88 16.68 18.13
CA LYS A 173 -7.98 17.00 16.71
C LYS A 173 -6.63 17.48 16.21
N ILE A 174 -5.97 16.71 15.34
CA ILE A 174 -4.71 17.13 14.72
C ILE A 174 -5.02 18.22 13.69
N VAL A 175 -4.40 19.39 13.85
CA VAL A 175 -4.62 20.58 13.02
C VAL A 175 -3.51 20.76 12.00
N SER A 176 -2.26 20.56 12.43
CA SER A 176 -1.09 20.65 11.57
C SER A 176 0.03 19.72 12.02
N ILE A 177 0.92 19.36 11.10
CA ILE A 177 2.15 18.60 11.34
C ILE A 177 3.31 19.35 10.68
N ASP A 178 4.34 19.71 11.46
CA ASP A 178 5.49 20.49 11.02
C ASP A 178 5.07 21.75 10.22
N GLY A 179 4.02 22.45 10.74
CA GLY A 179 3.46 23.67 10.15
C GLY A 179 2.57 23.46 8.92
N ARG A 180 2.37 22.23 8.46
CA ARG A 180 1.47 21.88 7.35
C ARG A 180 0.10 21.49 7.88
N LYS A 181 -0.95 22.19 7.47
CA LYS A 181 -2.33 21.87 7.83
C LYS A 181 -2.73 20.51 7.30
N VAL A 182 -3.55 19.80 8.07
CA VAL A 182 -4.15 18.52 7.68
C VAL A 182 -5.67 18.64 7.61
N GLY A 183 -6.25 18.08 6.58
CA GLY A 183 -7.69 18.06 6.33
C GLY A 183 -8.34 16.70 6.63
N ASP A 184 -7.58 15.62 6.54
CA ASP A 184 -8.02 14.25 6.71
C ASP A 184 -6.94 13.37 7.35
N PHE A 185 -7.29 12.14 7.71
CA PHE A 185 -6.36 11.22 8.38
C PHE A 185 -5.29 10.65 7.44
N SER A 186 -5.58 10.56 6.14
CA SER A 186 -4.60 10.10 5.17
C SER A 186 -3.43 11.06 5.09
N GLN A 187 -3.69 12.37 5.14
CA GLN A 187 -2.66 13.41 5.18
C GLN A 187 -1.83 13.34 6.48
N ILE A 188 -2.47 13.01 7.62
CA ILE A 188 -1.74 12.79 8.88
C ILE A 188 -0.74 11.65 8.71
N VAL A 189 -1.20 10.50 8.20
CA VAL A 189 -0.33 9.32 7.97
C VAL A 189 0.78 9.67 6.99
N GLU A 190 0.47 10.33 5.88
CA GLU A 190 1.45 10.73 4.88
C GLU A 190 2.51 11.66 5.47
N LEU A 191 2.11 12.78 6.11
CA LEU A 191 3.05 13.76 6.64
C LEU A 191 3.93 13.21 7.76
N VAL A 192 3.42 12.28 8.58
CA VAL A 192 4.25 11.57 9.55
C VAL A 192 5.26 10.67 8.84
N ALA A 193 4.82 9.87 7.86
CA ALA A 193 5.66 8.89 7.17
C ALA A 193 6.82 9.53 6.40
N ILE A 194 6.56 10.65 5.70
CA ILE A 194 7.57 11.37 4.92
C ILE A 194 8.30 12.46 5.71
N GLY A 195 7.96 12.67 6.98
CA GLY A 195 8.57 13.67 7.84
C GLY A 195 10.11 13.58 7.84
N SER A 196 10.79 14.72 7.93
CA SER A 196 12.26 14.79 7.94
C SER A 196 12.81 15.48 9.18
N GLY A 197 11.93 15.90 10.11
CA GLY A 197 12.35 16.51 11.38
C GLY A 197 13.25 15.58 12.19
N ARG A 198 14.23 16.19 12.89
CA ARG A 198 15.15 15.49 13.79
C ARG A 198 15.22 16.25 15.12
N ASP A 199 15.37 15.52 16.22
CA ASP A 199 15.68 16.11 17.50
C ASP A 199 17.21 16.36 17.66
N ALA A 200 17.62 16.79 18.85
CA ALA A 200 19.01 17.08 19.15
C ALA A 200 19.93 15.84 19.04
N ASP A 201 19.37 14.65 19.27
CA ASP A 201 20.07 13.37 19.19
C ASP A 201 20.04 12.77 17.76
N GLY A 202 19.45 13.48 16.78
CA GLY A 202 19.31 13.02 15.41
C GLY A 202 18.16 12.03 15.19
N LYS A 203 17.34 11.72 16.21
CA LYS A 203 16.19 10.83 16.11
C LYS A 203 15.04 11.52 15.37
N PRO A 204 14.14 10.76 14.71
CA PRO A 204 12.94 11.32 14.11
C PRO A 204 12.15 12.19 15.09
N SER A 205 11.71 13.35 14.63
CA SER A 205 10.92 14.29 15.44
C SER A 205 9.89 14.98 14.55
N ALA A 206 8.71 15.27 15.09
CA ALA A 206 7.68 16.07 14.46
C ALA A 206 7.01 16.99 15.47
N SER A 207 6.48 18.13 15.02
CA SER A 207 5.72 19.07 15.82
C SER A 207 4.26 19.03 15.37
N LEU A 208 3.35 18.68 16.27
CA LEU A 208 1.93 18.62 16.00
C LEU A 208 1.23 19.79 16.69
N GLU A 209 0.39 20.52 15.96
CA GLU A 209 -0.63 21.37 16.57
C GLU A 209 -1.91 20.55 16.74
N ILE A 210 -2.42 20.46 17.95
CA ILE A 210 -3.64 19.73 18.26
C ILE A 210 -4.67 20.63 18.93
N GLY A 211 -5.95 20.40 18.59
CA GLY A 211 -7.09 20.97 19.30
C GLY A 211 -7.54 20.02 20.40
N ARG A 212 -7.47 20.45 21.65
CA ARG A 212 -7.95 19.73 22.84
C ARG A 212 -8.75 20.68 23.71
N ASP A 213 -9.98 20.33 24.06
CA ASP A 213 -10.87 21.12 24.92
C ASP A 213 -11.00 22.59 24.49
N GLY A 214 -11.11 22.83 23.19
CA GLY A 214 -11.22 24.16 22.59
C GLY A 214 -9.93 24.99 22.55
N LYS A 215 -8.80 24.43 22.99
CA LYS A 215 -7.48 25.08 22.98
C LYS A 215 -6.57 24.43 21.93
N ILE A 216 -5.70 25.23 21.32
CA ILE A 216 -4.61 24.73 20.48
C ILE A 216 -3.39 24.48 21.35
N LEU A 217 -2.84 23.27 21.25
CA LEU A 217 -1.64 22.84 21.96
C LEU A 217 -0.57 22.41 20.94
N ASN A 218 0.68 22.75 21.24
CA ASN A 218 1.82 22.25 20.48
C ASN A 218 2.40 21.03 21.20
N VAL A 219 2.46 19.91 20.50
CA VAL A 219 2.97 18.63 21.01
C VAL A 219 4.16 18.21 20.15
N LYS A 220 5.31 18.08 20.77
CA LYS A 220 6.48 17.49 20.13
C LYS A 220 6.42 15.97 20.29
N ILE A 221 6.58 15.24 19.19
CA ILE A 221 6.52 13.78 19.15
C ILE A 221 7.76 13.25 18.45
N ASN A 222 8.24 12.09 18.89
CA ASN A 222 9.37 11.38 18.29
C ASN A 222 8.85 10.10 17.58
N PRO A 223 8.46 10.18 16.29
CA PRO A 223 8.03 9.00 15.55
C PRO A 223 9.10 7.92 15.56
N ILE A 224 8.69 6.67 15.58
CA ILE A 224 9.60 5.53 15.45
C ILE A 224 9.58 5.00 14.02
N LEU A 225 10.72 4.46 13.58
CA LEU A 225 10.82 3.74 12.32
C LEU A 225 10.33 2.30 12.53
N ILE A 226 9.27 1.95 11.81
CA ILE A 226 8.68 0.61 11.86
C ILE A 226 8.93 -0.07 10.54
N LYS A 227 9.48 -1.27 10.61
CA LYS A 227 9.68 -2.13 9.45
C LYS A 227 8.32 -2.59 8.92
N THR A 228 8.05 -2.30 7.65
CA THR A 228 6.76 -2.58 6.99
C THR A 228 6.83 -3.71 5.98
N ASN A 229 8.04 -4.10 5.57
CA ASN A 229 8.23 -5.21 4.62
C ASN A 229 9.38 -6.11 5.06
N VAL A 230 9.13 -7.42 5.09
CA VAL A 230 10.11 -8.44 5.55
C VAL A 230 11.27 -8.59 4.57
N SER A 231 11.01 -8.51 3.26
CA SER A 231 11.99 -8.81 2.23
C SER A 231 12.92 -7.64 1.89
N THR A 232 12.38 -6.41 1.87
CA THR A 232 13.16 -5.20 1.54
C THR A 232 13.66 -4.48 2.79
N GLY A 233 13.05 -4.76 3.95
CA GLY A 233 13.33 -4.05 5.18
C GLY A 233 12.92 -2.58 5.13
N ASP A 234 11.92 -2.24 4.30
CA ASP A 234 11.40 -0.88 4.22
C ASP A 234 10.82 -0.44 5.57
N GLU A 235 11.18 0.75 6.00
CA GLU A 235 10.75 1.33 7.26
C GLU A 235 9.99 2.64 7.01
N ILE A 236 8.96 2.89 7.80
CA ILE A 236 8.22 4.16 7.80
C ILE A 236 8.11 4.72 9.21
N ARG A 237 7.97 6.04 9.30
CA ARG A 237 7.68 6.68 10.58
C ARG A 237 6.26 6.42 10.99
N MET A 238 6.07 6.02 12.24
CA MET A 238 4.77 5.82 12.86
C MET A 238 4.70 6.48 14.23
N ILE A 239 3.49 6.91 14.62
CA ILE A 239 3.24 7.53 15.93
C ILE A 239 2.25 6.75 16.80
N GLY A 240 1.52 5.79 16.26
CA GLY A 240 0.63 4.91 17.00
C GLY A 240 -0.75 5.51 17.30
N VAL A 241 -1.34 6.23 16.35
CA VAL A 241 -2.71 6.73 16.43
C VAL A 241 -3.58 6.13 15.33
N SER A 242 -4.89 6.03 15.62
CA SER A 242 -5.91 5.65 14.63
C SER A 242 -7.01 6.72 14.58
N PRO A 243 -7.75 6.87 13.47
CA PRO A 243 -8.80 7.86 13.32
C PRO A 243 -10.01 7.57 14.20
N ALA A 244 -10.75 8.62 14.54
CA ALA A 244 -12.10 8.49 15.06
C ALA A 244 -13.02 7.94 13.96
N ALA A 245 -13.92 7.02 14.33
CA ALA A 245 -14.86 6.39 13.41
C ALA A 245 -16.26 6.38 14.03
N PRO A 246 -17.32 6.57 13.23
CA PRO A 246 -18.69 6.35 13.67
C PRO A 246 -18.86 4.90 14.15
N MET A 247 -19.54 4.72 15.28
CA MET A 247 -19.74 3.42 15.89
C MET A 247 -21.20 2.98 15.81
N THR A 248 -21.74 2.95 14.58
CA THR A 248 -23.11 2.53 14.31
C THR A 248 -23.20 1.01 14.33
N VAL A 249 -24.16 0.49 15.11
CA VAL A 249 -24.45 -0.95 15.22
C VAL A 249 -25.06 -1.45 13.90
N GLY A 250 -24.37 -2.37 13.23
CA GLY A 250 -24.83 -2.97 11.97
C GLY A 250 -25.50 -4.34 12.14
N LYS A 251 -25.05 -5.12 13.14
CA LYS A 251 -25.60 -6.45 13.42
C LYS A 251 -25.45 -6.76 14.90
N ILE A 252 -26.46 -7.41 15.47
CA ILE A 252 -26.44 -7.90 16.84
C ILE A 252 -26.24 -9.41 16.81
N MET A 253 -25.36 -9.91 17.66
CA MET A 253 -25.09 -11.34 17.76
C MET A 253 -26.13 -12.02 18.65
N PRO A 254 -26.67 -13.17 18.26
CA PRO A 254 -27.67 -13.90 19.06
C PRO A 254 -27.15 -14.25 20.46
N ASN A 255 -28.01 -14.17 21.45
CA ASN A 255 -27.74 -14.44 22.87
C ASN A 255 -26.69 -13.55 23.53
N SER A 256 -26.22 -12.51 22.82
CA SER A 256 -25.18 -11.61 23.29
C SER A 256 -25.65 -10.66 24.39
N PRO A 257 -24.72 -10.05 25.14
CA PRO A 257 -25.02 -8.93 26.02
C PRO A 257 -25.74 -7.77 25.35
N ALA A 258 -25.42 -7.47 24.07
CA ALA A 258 -26.07 -6.41 23.30
C ALA A 258 -27.57 -6.70 23.10
N GLU A 259 -27.89 -7.93 22.72
CA GLU A 259 -29.30 -8.36 22.52
C GLU A 259 -30.07 -8.30 23.84
N LYS A 260 -29.49 -8.85 24.93
CA LYS A 260 -30.09 -8.83 26.27
C LYS A 260 -30.28 -7.44 26.83
N ALA A 261 -29.39 -6.51 26.50
CA ALA A 261 -29.46 -5.10 26.91
C ALA A 261 -30.44 -4.27 26.05
N GLY A 262 -30.96 -4.81 24.94
CA GLY A 262 -31.89 -4.10 24.06
C GLY A 262 -31.21 -3.06 23.14
N ILE A 263 -29.93 -3.24 22.82
CA ILE A 263 -29.24 -2.51 21.74
C ILE A 263 -29.90 -2.89 20.41
N LYS A 264 -30.03 -1.94 19.50
CA LYS A 264 -30.67 -2.13 18.19
C LYS A 264 -29.72 -1.81 17.04
N VAL A 265 -29.95 -2.43 15.90
CA VAL A 265 -29.29 -2.02 14.66
C VAL A 265 -29.65 -0.57 14.36
N GLY A 266 -28.65 0.22 13.99
CA GLY A 266 -28.77 1.67 13.79
C GLY A 266 -28.48 2.53 15.04
N ASP A 267 -28.31 1.93 16.23
CA ASP A 267 -27.81 2.68 17.38
C ASP A 267 -26.38 3.11 17.13
N GLU A 268 -26.01 4.33 17.54
CA GLU A 268 -24.63 4.78 17.51
C GLU A 268 -24.07 4.84 18.93
N VAL A 269 -23.00 4.09 19.20
CA VAL A 269 -22.34 4.09 20.52
C VAL A 269 -21.43 5.29 20.60
N VAL A 270 -21.71 6.22 21.54
CA VAL A 270 -20.98 7.48 21.69
C VAL A 270 -20.22 7.59 23.01
N GLY A 271 -20.53 6.72 23.98
CA GLY A 271 -19.87 6.75 25.29
C GLY A 271 -20.03 5.46 26.08
N ILE A 272 -19.19 5.30 27.09
CA ILE A 272 -19.22 4.21 28.07
C ILE A 272 -18.79 4.74 29.44
N ASP A 273 -19.60 4.48 30.46
CA ASP A 273 -19.37 4.88 31.86
C ASP A 273 -18.97 6.37 32.00
N GLY A 274 -19.69 7.26 31.27
CA GLY A 274 -19.45 8.69 31.22
C GLY A 274 -18.23 9.14 30.41
N ARG A 275 -17.54 8.25 29.75
CA ARG A 275 -16.40 8.55 28.88
C ARG A 275 -16.86 8.54 27.42
N ARG A 276 -16.52 9.59 26.68
CA ARG A 276 -16.77 9.61 25.23
C ARG A 276 -15.89 8.57 24.52
N ILE A 277 -16.46 7.87 23.57
CA ILE A 277 -15.79 6.85 22.74
C ILE A 277 -15.71 7.35 21.30
N PHE A 278 -14.53 7.22 20.71
CA PHE A 278 -14.22 7.70 19.37
C PHE A 278 -13.92 6.57 18.38
N SER A 279 -13.71 5.34 18.88
CA SER A 279 -13.40 4.20 18.01
C SER A 279 -13.71 2.86 18.69
N ASN A 280 -13.88 1.81 17.88
CA ASN A 280 -14.05 0.44 18.37
C ASN A 280 -12.78 -0.08 19.11
N ALA A 281 -11.60 0.37 18.69
CA ALA A 281 -10.35 0.00 19.34
C ALA A 281 -10.29 0.56 20.78
N GLN A 282 -10.69 1.81 20.98
CA GLN A 282 -10.80 2.42 22.30
C GLN A 282 -11.82 1.69 23.18
N LEU A 283 -13.01 1.39 22.62
CA LEU A 283 -14.02 0.63 23.35
C LEU A 283 -13.51 -0.75 23.75
N GLY A 284 -12.89 -1.48 22.83
CA GLY A 284 -12.31 -2.79 23.09
C GLY A 284 -11.26 -2.76 24.20
N ALA A 285 -10.32 -1.81 24.14
CA ALA A 285 -9.30 -1.62 25.18
C ALA A 285 -9.92 -1.31 26.56
N TYR A 286 -10.98 -0.50 26.60
CA TYR A 286 -11.70 -0.22 27.83
C TYR A 286 -12.37 -1.47 28.39
N LEU A 287 -13.10 -2.21 27.56
CA LEU A 287 -13.78 -3.46 27.98
C LEU A 287 -12.78 -4.51 28.51
N ASP A 288 -11.62 -4.63 27.87
CA ASP A 288 -10.56 -5.56 28.29
C ASP A 288 -9.92 -5.17 29.63
N SER A 289 -9.97 -3.87 30.02
CA SER A 289 -9.49 -3.39 31.30
C SER A 289 -10.43 -3.69 32.48
N LEU A 290 -11.66 -4.09 32.20
CA LEU A 290 -12.68 -4.34 33.21
C LEU A 290 -12.47 -5.69 33.91
N LYS A 291 -12.85 -5.75 35.19
CA LYS A 291 -12.95 -7.01 35.91
C LYS A 291 -14.08 -7.88 35.34
N ASP A 292 -13.89 -9.20 35.39
CA ASP A 292 -14.91 -10.15 34.94
C ASP A 292 -16.23 -9.90 35.69
N GLY A 293 -17.32 -9.84 34.94
CA GLY A 293 -18.66 -9.64 35.47
C GLY A 293 -19.06 -8.18 35.74
N ALA A 294 -18.21 -7.20 35.44
CA ALA A 294 -18.55 -5.79 35.52
C ALA A 294 -19.74 -5.44 34.61
N THR A 295 -20.61 -4.53 35.08
CA THR A 295 -21.68 -3.97 34.25
C THR A 295 -21.23 -2.57 33.80
N VAL A 296 -21.42 -2.27 32.53
CA VAL A 296 -21.08 -1.00 31.89
C VAL A 296 -22.35 -0.24 31.49
N LYS A 297 -22.29 1.07 31.49
CA LYS A 297 -23.34 1.94 30.98
C LYS A 297 -22.91 2.49 29.63
N LEU A 298 -23.59 2.06 28.59
CA LEU A 298 -23.36 2.58 27.24
C LEU A 298 -24.25 3.78 26.99
N GLU A 299 -23.66 4.84 26.48
CA GLU A 299 -24.36 6.00 25.95
C GLU A 299 -24.51 5.80 24.45
N ILE A 300 -25.75 5.73 23.98
CA ILE A 300 -26.08 5.53 22.57
C ILE A 300 -26.94 6.68 22.04
N LEU A 301 -26.81 6.95 20.75
CA LEU A 301 -27.75 7.78 20.00
C LEU A 301 -28.68 6.86 19.23
N ARG A 302 -29.98 6.93 19.55
CA ARG A 302 -31.04 6.18 18.87
C ARG A 302 -32.00 7.16 18.23
N GLY A 303 -32.02 7.21 16.90
CA GLY A 303 -32.81 8.21 16.17
C GLY A 303 -32.49 9.66 16.55
N GLY A 304 -31.23 9.95 16.90
CA GLY A 304 -30.77 11.27 17.36
C GLY A 304 -31.00 11.56 18.84
N ALA A 305 -31.73 10.71 19.56
CA ALA A 305 -31.94 10.86 21.01
C ALA A 305 -30.87 10.10 21.82
N LYS A 306 -30.29 10.76 22.81
CA LYS A 306 -29.31 10.11 23.70
C LYS A 306 -30.03 9.21 24.69
N THR A 307 -29.61 7.96 24.78
CA THR A 307 -30.17 6.92 25.66
C THR A 307 -29.01 6.19 26.35
N GLU A 308 -29.20 5.88 27.64
CA GLU A 308 -28.25 5.09 28.41
C GLU A 308 -28.74 3.64 28.51
N ILE A 309 -27.86 2.68 28.21
CA ILE A 309 -28.18 1.24 28.26
C ILE A 309 -27.12 0.54 29.09
N SER A 310 -27.57 -0.25 30.07
CA SER A 310 -26.66 -1.09 30.85
C SER A 310 -26.43 -2.43 30.17
N ALA A 311 -25.18 -2.81 29.98
CA ALA A 311 -24.78 -4.10 29.41
C ALA A 311 -23.73 -4.77 30.30
N LYS A 312 -23.72 -6.10 30.33
CA LYS A 312 -22.71 -6.87 31.04
C LYS A 312 -21.82 -7.57 30.01
N PRO A 313 -20.62 -7.04 29.69
CA PRO A 313 -19.73 -7.68 28.74
C PRO A 313 -19.45 -9.12 29.10
N GLN A 314 -19.33 -9.98 28.10
CA GLN A 314 -19.03 -11.39 28.26
C GLN A 314 -17.64 -11.67 27.70
N ARG A 315 -16.86 -12.45 28.44
CA ARG A 315 -15.54 -12.89 27.98
C ARG A 315 -15.70 -13.98 26.93
N VAL A 316 -15.23 -13.69 25.74
CA VAL A 316 -15.38 -14.53 24.55
C VAL A 316 -14.02 -14.98 24.05
N LYS A 317 -13.91 -16.22 23.60
CA LYS A 317 -12.71 -16.75 22.95
C LYS A 317 -12.67 -16.26 21.51
N LEU A 318 -11.65 -15.51 21.15
CA LEU A 318 -11.43 -15.03 19.78
C LEU A 318 -10.68 -16.04 18.90
N THR A 319 -9.77 -16.79 19.52
CA THR A 319 -8.95 -17.79 18.83
C THR A 319 -9.12 -19.16 19.50
N LYS A 320 -8.78 -20.20 18.76
CA LYS A 320 -8.54 -21.52 19.35
C LYS A 320 -7.16 -21.52 20.04
N SER A 321 -6.90 -22.46 20.94
CA SER A 321 -5.55 -22.67 21.45
C SER A 321 -4.59 -22.99 20.30
N LEU A 322 -3.37 -22.48 20.39
CA LEU A 322 -2.30 -22.72 19.44
C LEU A 322 -1.19 -23.52 20.13
N ALA A 323 -0.44 -24.32 19.37
CA ALA A 323 0.86 -24.83 19.80
C ALA A 323 1.93 -24.16 18.94
N THR A 324 2.77 -23.34 19.56
CA THR A 324 3.83 -22.62 18.89
C THR A 324 5.15 -23.35 19.08
N LEU A 325 5.83 -23.67 17.97
CA LEU A 325 7.14 -24.29 17.93
C LEU A 325 8.19 -23.20 17.70
N GLU A 326 9.20 -23.17 18.53
CA GLU A 326 10.37 -22.28 18.45
C GLU A 326 11.65 -23.03 18.71
N ILE A 327 12.75 -22.47 18.27
CA ILE A 327 14.09 -22.93 18.56
C ILE A 327 14.72 -21.89 19.49
N PRO A 328 15.07 -22.24 20.74
CA PRO A 328 15.73 -21.30 21.65
C PRO A 328 16.95 -20.66 20.98
N ASP A 329 17.11 -19.36 21.19
CA ASP A 329 18.20 -18.55 20.65
C ASP A 329 18.15 -18.32 19.12
N GLU A 330 17.18 -18.87 18.40
CA GLU A 330 16.93 -18.59 16.99
C GLU A 330 15.67 -17.74 16.81
N LYS A 331 15.67 -16.91 15.76
CA LYS A 331 14.47 -16.14 15.40
C LYS A 331 13.50 -17.02 14.61
N GLY A 332 12.21 -16.76 14.80
CA GLY A 332 11.15 -17.43 14.06
C GLY A 332 10.38 -18.43 14.91
N SER A 333 9.20 -18.80 14.43
CA SER A 333 8.32 -19.80 15.03
C SER A 333 7.27 -20.26 14.04
N VAL A 334 6.64 -21.40 14.32
CA VAL A 334 5.45 -21.86 13.61
C VAL A 334 4.37 -22.24 14.61
N SER A 335 3.15 -21.73 14.40
CA SER A 335 2.01 -22.02 15.28
C SER A 335 1.02 -22.95 14.59
N PHE A 336 0.53 -23.94 15.30
CA PHE A 336 -0.43 -24.92 14.85
C PHE A 336 -1.75 -24.79 15.60
N MET A 337 -2.86 -25.01 14.90
CA MET A 337 -4.21 -25.09 15.46
C MET A 337 -4.89 -26.41 15.08
N VAL A 338 -5.89 -26.80 15.85
CA VAL A 338 -6.73 -27.95 15.48
C VAL A 338 -7.56 -27.60 14.24
N SER A 339 -7.39 -28.37 13.18
CA SER A 339 -8.13 -28.22 11.92
C SER A 339 -9.52 -28.86 12.01
N ASN A 340 -10.47 -28.30 11.26
CA ASN A 340 -11.76 -28.96 11.03
C ASN A 340 -11.66 -30.12 9.98
N ARG A 341 -10.50 -30.23 9.29
CA ARG A 341 -10.24 -31.36 8.39
C ARG A 341 -9.91 -32.59 9.22
N LYS A 342 -10.53 -33.71 8.83
CA LYS A 342 -10.25 -35.02 9.41
C LYS A 342 -9.22 -35.77 8.58
N ASN A 343 -8.42 -36.58 9.25
CA ASN A 343 -7.52 -37.49 8.57
C ASN A 343 -8.35 -38.53 7.77
N PRO A 344 -8.13 -38.67 6.45
CA PRO A 344 -8.86 -39.63 5.63
C PRO A 344 -8.69 -41.08 6.09
N LYS A 345 -7.63 -41.38 6.84
CA LYS A 345 -7.32 -42.76 7.29
C LYS A 345 -7.82 -43.10 8.69
N SER A 346 -8.05 -42.11 9.57
CA SER A 346 -8.32 -42.34 10.99
C SER A 346 -9.52 -41.56 11.55
N ASP A 347 -10.18 -40.74 10.73
CA ASP A 347 -11.30 -39.86 11.13
C ASP A 347 -10.96 -38.91 12.31
N THR A 348 -9.66 -38.77 12.65
CA THR A 348 -9.16 -37.89 13.70
C THR A 348 -8.88 -36.51 13.16
N GLY A 349 -8.93 -35.48 14.01
CA GLY A 349 -8.58 -34.12 13.63
C GLY A 349 -7.10 -34.00 13.25
N LEU A 350 -6.79 -33.14 12.32
CA LEU A 350 -5.42 -32.79 11.93
C LEU A 350 -5.02 -31.46 12.54
N LEU A 351 -3.73 -31.19 12.66
CA LEU A 351 -3.22 -29.87 13.04
C LEU A 351 -2.88 -29.09 11.76
N LYS A 352 -3.32 -27.84 11.69
CA LYS A 352 -3.10 -26.94 10.57
C LYS A 352 -2.12 -25.85 10.99
N VAL A 353 -1.18 -25.51 10.12
CA VAL A 353 -0.32 -24.33 10.30
C VAL A 353 -1.17 -23.08 10.29
N PHE A 354 -1.19 -22.36 11.41
CA PHE A 354 -1.95 -21.14 11.62
C PHE A 354 -1.12 -19.90 11.24
N SER A 355 0.11 -19.82 11.73
CA SER A 355 1.03 -18.72 11.44
C SER A 355 2.47 -19.21 11.36
N VAL A 356 3.28 -18.50 10.59
CA VAL A 356 4.72 -18.75 10.47
C VAL A 356 5.43 -17.42 10.67
N LYS A 357 6.23 -17.34 11.74
CA LYS A 357 7.18 -16.25 11.95
C LYS A 357 8.53 -16.71 11.41
N ARG A 358 9.00 -16.03 10.37
CA ARG A 358 10.25 -16.41 9.72
C ARG A 358 11.47 -15.99 10.55
N GLY A 359 12.59 -16.64 10.28
CA GLY A 359 13.85 -16.36 11.00
C GLY A 359 14.87 -17.46 10.74
N ALA A 360 14.78 -18.57 11.45
CA ALA A 360 15.60 -19.74 11.15
C ALA A 360 15.11 -20.41 9.85
N GLU A 361 16.05 -20.95 9.03
CA GLU A 361 15.76 -21.58 7.72
C GLU A 361 14.71 -22.69 7.81
N VAL A 362 14.64 -23.39 8.94
CA VAL A 362 13.66 -24.46 9.16
C VAL A 362 12.22 -23.95 9.09
N PHE A 363 11.95 -22.72 9.57
CA PHE A 363 10.61 -22.15 9.55
C PHE A 363 10.19 -21.65 8.16
N ASP A 364 11.14 -21.44 7.25
CA ASP A 364 10.85 -21.07 5.86
C ASP A 364 10.20 -22.19 5.04
N LYS A 365 10.30 -23.43 5.55
CA LYS A 365 9.71 -24.62 4.93
C LYS A 365 8.22 -24.76 5.18
N PHE A 366 7.67 -24.07 6.20
CA PHE A 366 6.24 -24.11 6.48
C PHE A 366 5.46 -23.09 5.67
N ALA A 367 4.27 -23.46 5.24
CA ALA A 367 3.30 -22.54 4.67
C ALA A 367 2.02 -22.53 5.50
N VAL A 368 1.42 -21.35 5.67
CA VAL A 368 0.14 -21.21 6.36
C VAL A 368 -0.93 -22.00 5.60
N GLY A 369 -1.72 -22.76 6.33
CA GLY A 369 -2.72 -23.64 5.75
C GLY A 369 -2.28 -25.08 5.55
N ASP A 370 -1.00 -25.37 5.54
CA ASP A 370 -0.48 -26.73 5.49
C ASP A 370 -0.90 -27.52 6.74
N THR A 371 -0.94 -28.82 6.62
CA THR A 371 -1.46 -29.71 7.68
C THR A 371 -0.38 -30.63 8.17
N LEU A 372 -0.15 -30.68 9.48
CA LEU A 372 0.69 -31.67 10.11
C LEU A 372 -0.04 -33.00 10.18
N TYR A 373 0.56 -34.01 9.56
CA TYR A 373 0.02 -35.37 9.48
C TYR A 373 0.61 -36.27 10.55
N ALA A 374 1.93 -36.25 10.68
CA ALA A 374 2.62 -37.11 11.64
C ALA A 374 3.92 -36.45 12.15
N LEU A 375 4.41 -36.89 13.28
CA LEU A 375 5.72 -36.59 13.84
C LEU A 375 6.45 -37.90 14.09
N ASP A 376 7.62 -38.08 13.47
CA ASP A 376 8.41 -39.32 13.53
C ASP A 376 7.58 -40.56 13.17
N GLY A 377 6.72 -40.46 12.17
CA GLY A 377 5.82 -41.50 11.70
C GLY A 377 4.63 -41.79 12.63
N ARG A 378 4.46 -41.03 13.71
CA ARG A 378 3.32 -41.15 14.63
C ARG A 378 2.31 -40.04 14.34
N GLU A 379 1.04 -40.41 14.19
CA GLU A 379 -0.03 -39.46 13.95
C GLU A 379 -0.17 -38.45 15.10
N ILE A 380 -0.20 -37.16 14.76
CA ILE A 380 -0.40 -36.05 15.70
C ILE A 380 -1.77 -35.40 15.40
N ASN A 381 -2.72 -35.57 16.33
CA ASN A 381 -4.08 -35.09 16.20
C ASN A 381 -4.52 -34.12 17.32
N SER A 382 -3.63 -33.72 18.18
CA SER A 382 -3.89 -32.72 19.23
C SER A 382 -2.66 -31.89 19.54
N LEU A 383 -2.88 -30.66 20.00
CA LEU A 383 -1.80 -29.75 20.40
C LEU A 383 -0.96 -30.33 21.53
N ALA A 384 -1.60 -30.96 22.53
CA ALA A 384 -0.90 -31.60 23.65
C ALA A 384 0.01 -32.77 23.20
N ARG A 385 -0.39 -33.52 22.17
CA ARG A 385 0.50 -34.57 21.61
C ARG A 385 1.68 -33.94 20.86
N LEU A 386 1.45 -32.85 20.13
CA LEU A 386 2.51 -32.13 19.46
C LEU A 386 3.54 -31.59 20.48
N GLU A 387 3.04 -30.89 21.51
CA GLU A 387 3.89 -30.35 22.58
C GLU A 387 4.69 -31.45 23.29
N ALA A 388 4.04 -32.51 23.72
CA ALA A 388 4.72 -33.65 24.40
C ALA A 388 5.74 -34.33 23.49
N ALA A 389 5.43 -34.50 22.21
CA ALA A 389 6.33 -35.17 21.28
C ALA A 389 7.56 -34.32 20.95
N VAL A 390 7.40 -33.02 20.71
CA VAL A 390 8.52 -32.10 20.44
C VAL A 390 9.38 -31.93 21.68
N ASN A 391 8.77 -31.62 22.84
CA ASN A 391 9.51 -31.37 24.08
C ASN A 391 10.16 -32.62 24.67
N GLY A 392 9.64 -33.81 24.34
CA GLY A 392 10.17 -35.10 24.75
C GLY A 392 11.18 -35.72 23.75
N ALA A 393 11.49 -35.05 22.67
CA ALA A 393 12.35 -35.56 21.61
C ALA A 393 13.81 -35.72 22.12
N LYS A 394 14.42 -36.90 21.89
CA LYS A 394 15.83 -37.18 22.20
C LYS A 394 16.74 -37.10 20.96
N THR A 395 16.15 -36.95 19.79
CA THR A 395 16.80 -36.82 18.48
C THR A 395 16.09 -35.75 17.67
N ARG A 396 16.60 -35.45 16.50
CA ARG A 396 15.88 -34.57 15.56
C ARG A 396 14.50 -35.17 15.26
N SER A 397 13.45 -34.35 15.34
CA SER A 397 12.08 -34.75 15.02
C SER A 397 11.74 -34.44 13.57
N ARG A 398 11.07 -35.36 12.92
CA ARG A 398 10.57 -35.20 11.55
C ARG A 398 9.08 -34.94 11.57
N LEU A 399 8.69 -33.75 11.10
CA LEU A 399 7.28 -33.40 10.90
C LEU A 399 6.89 -33.73 9.46
N ASP A 400 5.90 -34.60 9.29
CA ASP A 400 5.34 -34.97 8.00
C ASP A 400 4.17 -34.05 7.70
N MET A 401 4.30 -33.21 6.67
CA MET A 401 3.38 -32.13 6.32
C MET A 401 2.63 -32.44 5.04
N ILE A 402 1.38 -31.95 4.94
CA ILE A 402 0.55 -31.98 3.74
C ILE A 402 0.27 -30.55 3.31
N GLY A 403 0.87 -30.14 2.21
CA GLY A 403 0.62 -28.91 1.49
C GLY A 403 0.05 -29.22 0.09
N PRO A 404 0.46 -28.47 -0.95
CA PRO A 404 0.18 -28.83 -2.35
C PRO A 404 0.77 -30.20 -2.73
N GLN A 405 1.88 -30.56 -2.08
CA GLN A 405 2.53 -31.88 -2.12
C GLN A 405 2.92 -32.28 -0.69
N MET A 406 3.09 -33.58 -0.45
CA MET A 406 3.60 -34.05 0.84
C MET A 406 5.10 -33.71 0.96
N TYR A 407 5.49 -33.17 2.10
CA TYR A 407 6.88 -32.83 2.41
C TYR A 407 7.18 -33.07 3.89
N ASP A 408 8.44 -33.10 4.24
CA ASP A 408 8.88 -33.23 5.63
C ASP A 408 9.76 -32.06 6.09
N VAL A 409 9.66 -31.76 7.37
CA VAL A 409 10.48 -30.74 8.02
C VAL A 409 11.19 -31.36 9.20
N SER A 410 12.52 -31.31 9.19
CA SER A 410 13.35 -31.81 10.29
C SER A 410 13.60 -30.71 11.33
N MET A 411 13.04 -30.88 12.52
CA MET A 411 13.22 -29.96 13.64
C MET A 411 14.45 -30.39 14.48
N PRO A 412 15.27 -29.44 14.95
CA PRO A 412 16.38 -29.74 15.83
C PRO A 412 15.90 -30.21 17.20
N ILE A 413 16.76 -30.93 17.95
CA ILE A 413 16.45 -31.41 19.30
C ILE A 413 16.20 -30.25 20.29
N SER A 414 16.73 -29.06 20.00
CA SER A 414 16.53 -27.86 20.79
C SER A 414 15.15 -27.23 20.59
N ALA A 415 14.39 -27.67 19.59
CA ALA A 415 13.04 -27.14 19.35
C ALA A 415 12.13 -27.36 20.56
N LYS A 416 11.35 -26.37 20.90
CA LYS A 416 10.32 -26.42 21.95
C LYS A 416 8.96 -26.11 21.36
N ALA A 417 7.95 -26.74 21.92
CA ALA A 417 6.55 -26.45 21.64
C ALA A 417 5.87 -25.97 22.92
N GLU A 418 5.11 -24.90 22.84
CA GLU A 418 4.32 -24.35 23.93
C GLU A 418 2.87 -24.16 23.48
N ILE A 419 1.92 -24.56 24.33
CA ILE A 419 0.50 -24.34 24.06
C ILE A 419 0.11 -22.98 24.58
N GLU A 420 -0.18 -22.08 23.65
CA GLU A 420 -0.76 -20.79 23.96
C GLU A 420 -2.27 -20.94 24.25
N PRO A 421 -2.75 -20.37 25.35
CA PRO A 421 -4.18 -20.37 25.63
C PRO A 421 -4.94 -19.54 24.59
N PRO A 422 -6.24 -19.82 24.38
CA PRO A 422 -7.03 -19.02 23.45
C PRO A 422 -7.06 -17.57 23.90
N GLN A 423 -6.87 -16.66 22.95
CA GLN A 423 -7.07 -15.24 23.22
C GLN A 423 -8.53 -14.99 23.56
N THR A 424 -8.76 -14.29 24.64
CA THR A 424 -10.10 -13.93 25.09
C THR A 424 -10.23 -12.42 25.16
N ARG A 425 -11.40 -11.89 24.83
CA ARG A 425 -11.73 -10.47 25.00
C ARG A 425 -13.10 -10.31 25.63
N ASN A 426 -13.27 -9.22 26.36
CA ASN A 426 -14.58 -8.80 26.83
C ASN A 426 -15.35 -8.15 25.67
N MET A 427 -16.49 -8.69 25.32
CA MET A 427 -17.32 -8.23 24.20
C MET A 427 -18.77 -8.01 24.62
N ILE A 428 -19.38 -7.01 24.00
CA ILE A 428 -20.82 -6.72 24.15
C ILE A 428 -21.64 -7.51 23.13
N GLY A 429 -21.06 -7.86 21.98
CA GLY A 429 -21.67 -8.78 21.00
C GLY A 429 -22.53 -8.09 19.96
N TYR A 430 -22.03 -6.99 19.40
CA TYR A 430 -22.52 -6.42 18.17
C TYR A 430 -21.37 -6.25 17.15
N MET A 431 -21.71 -6.13 15.90
CA MET A 431 -20.79 -5.75 14.82
C MET A 431 -21.16 -4.34 14.35
N LEU A 432 -20.16 -3.55 14.07
CA LEU A 432 -20.37 -2.22 13.50
C LEU A 432 -20.79 -2.30 12.04
N ALA A 433 -21.67 -1.40 11.63
CA ALA A 433 -21.97 -1.21 10.23
C ALA A 433 -20.73 -0.67 9.50
N PRO A 434 -20.50 -1.05 8.23
CA PRO A 434 -19.48 -0.42 7.43
C PRO A 434 -19.74 1.10 7.37
N SER A 435 -18.84 1.89 7.94
CA SER A 435 -18.92 3.36 7.87
C SER A 435 -18.23 3.83 6.60
N THR A 436 -18.89 3.64 5.45
CA THR A 436 -18.42 4.13 4.15
C THR A 436 -19.24 5.32 3.71
N ILE A 437 -18.56 6.32 3.19
CA ILE A 437 -19.16 7.49 2.55
C ILE A 437 -18.71 7.52 1.09
N THR A 438 -19.49 8.19 0.28
CA THR A 438 -19.11 8.48 -1.10
C THR A 438 -18.64 9.93 -1.16
N ALA A 439 -17.35 10.12 -1.32
CA ALA A 439 -16.76 11.43 -1.53
C ALA A 439 -16.77 11.78 -3.02
N HIS A 440 -17.05 13.02 -3.35
CA HIS A 440 -17.05 13.54 -4.71
C HIS A 440 -15.97 14.63 -4.85
N PRO A 441 -14.68 14.26 -4.84
CA PRO A 441 -13.60 15.25 -4.92
C PRO A 441 -13.65 15.96 -6.26
N THR A 442 -13.65 17.28 -6.24
CA THR A 442 -13.61 18.11 -7.45
C THR A 442 -12.33 17.87 -8.24
N ILE A 443 -12.32 18.24 -9.52
CA ILE A 443 -11.11 18.15 -10.37
C ILE A 443 -9.95 18.92 -9.72
N ALA A 444 -10.21 20.10 -9.17
CA ALA A 444 -9.19 20.93 -8.54
C ALA A 444 -8.60 20.27 -7.27
N GLU A 445 -9.42 19.66 -6.44
CA GLU A 445 -8.97 18.91 -5.26
C GLU A 445 -8.10 17.72 -5.67
N GLN A 446 -8.53 16.90 -6.63
CA GLN A 446 -7.75 15.75 -7.12
C GLN A 446 -6.39 16.17 -7.70
N PHE A 447 -6.34 17.27 -8.43
CA PHE A 447 -5.08 17.83 -8.95
C PHE A 447 -4.21 18.40 -7.84
N GLY A 448 -4.80 19.14 -6.90
CA GLY A 448 -4.10 19.70 -5.73
C GLY A 448 -3.46 18.61 -4.88
N ASP A 449 -4.20 17.55 -4.59
CA ASP A 449 -3.70 16.39 -3.84
C ASP A 449 -2.58 15.66 -4.60
N SER A 450 -2.76 15.42 -5.92
CA SER A 450 -1.74 14.78 -6.74
C SER A 450 -0.46 15.60 -6.80
N LEU A 451 -0.57 16.92 -6.97
CA LEU A 451 0.56 17.84 -7.00
C LEU A 451 1.29 17.87 -5.64
N SER A 452 0.53 17.95 -4.54
CA SER A 452 1.08 17.96 -3.18
C SER A 452 1.82 16.67 -2.87
N ARG A 453 1.25 15.53 -3.17
CA ARG A 453 1.88 14.20 -2.98
C ARG A 453 3.15 14.06 -3.81
N THR A 454 3.12 14.48 -5.09
CA THR A 454 4.32 14.45 -5.95
C THR A 454 5.42 15.35 -5.41
N TYR A 455 5.07 16.60 -5.03
CA TYR A 455 6.02 17.52 -4.43
C TYR A 455 6.63 16.97 -3.14
N ASN A 456 5.80 16.41 -2.25
CA ASN A 456 6.22 15.80 -0.99
C ASN A 456 7.18 14.63 -1.24
N ALA A 457 6.87 13.74 -2.19
CA ALA A 457 7.71 12.60 -2.55
C ALA A 457 9.07 13.05 -3.11
N LEU A 458 9.08 13.99 -4.05
CA LEU A 458 10.31 14.52 -4.62
C LEU A 458 11.15 15.27 -3.59
N SER A 459 10.51 16.09 -2.75
CA SER A 459 11.17 16.81 -1.66
C SER A 459 11.82 15.85 -0.66
N SER A 460 11.13 14.77 -0.31
CA SER A 460 11.64 13.75 0.61
C SER A 460 12.86 13.02 0.03
N LEU A 461 12.85 12.72 -1.27
CA LEU A 461 13.96 12.04 -1.95
C LEU A 461 15.24 12.88 -1.99
N VAL A 462 15.12 14.20 -2.11
CA VAL A 462 16.26 15.11 -2.18
C VAL A 462 16.74 15.55 -0.79
N ASN A 463 15.89 15.41 0.23
CA ASN A 463 16.21 15.85 1.58
C ASN A 463 17.08 14.81 2.31
N PRO A 464 18.35 15.12 2.66
CA PRO A 464 19.25 14.17 3.33
C PRO A 464 18.81 13.80 4.76
N LYS A 465 17.84 14.52 5.34
CA LYS A 465 17.26 14.21 6.66
C LYS A 465 16.02 13.32 6.56
N SER A 466 15.54 13.02 5.35
CA SER A 466 14.41 12.13 5.13
C SER A 466 14.80 10.68 5.37
N ASP A 467 13.88 9.90 5.94
CA ASP A 467 14.04 8.44 6.04
C ASP A 467 13.52 7.74 4.77
N VAL A 468 12.83 8.49 3.88
CA VAL A 468 12.37 7.99 2.59
C VAL A 468 13.51 8.08 1.58
N GLY A 469 13.97 6.94 1.09
CA GLY A 469 15.08 6.85 0.14
C GLY A 469 14.66 6.30 -1.22
N ILE A 470 15.65 6.14 -2.12
CA ILE A 470 15.45 5.56 -3.47
C ILE A 470 14.82 4.16 -3.40
N LYS A 471 15.02 3.43 -2.31
CA LYS A 471 14.40 2.10 -2.07
C LYS A 471 12.88 2.18 -2.03
N SER A 472 12.30 3.29 -1.57
CA SER A 472 10.86 3.49 -1.44
C SER A 472 10.16 3.87 -2.76
N LEU A 473 10.91 4.05 -3.85
CA LEU A 473 10.31 4.35 -5.15
C LEU A 473 9.48 3.16 -5.66
N ALA A 474 8.26 3.47 -6.07
CA ALA A 474 7.38 2.50 -6.72
C ALA A 474 7.70 2.37 -8.20
N GLY A 475 7.81 1.14 -8.69
CA GLY A 475 8.06 0.84 -10.09
C GLY A 475 6.84 0.27 -10.81
N PRO A 476 7.01 -0.14 -12.08
CA PRO A 476 5.92 -0.73 -12.87
C PRO A 476 5.25 -1.93 -12.19
N VAL A 477 6.01 -2.73 -11.45
CA VAL A 477 5.50 -3.89 -10.70
C VAL A 477 4.58 -3.43 -9.57
N ASP A 478 5.00 -2.42 -8.79
CA ASP A 478 4.19 -1.88 -7.69
C ASP A 478 2.93 -1.19 -8.21
N ILE A 479 3.06 -0.41 -9.31
CA ILE A 479 1.92 0.25 -9.96
C ILE A 479 0.89 -0.79 -10.41
N GLY A 480 1.34 -1.84 -11.11
CA GLY A 480 0.46 -2.93 -11.54
C GLY A 480 -0.27 -3.60 -10.38
N ARG A 481 0.46 -3.84 -9.28
CA ARG A 481 -0.09 -4.42 -8.06
C ARG A 481 -1.12 -3.51 -7.37
N VAL A 482 -0.84 -2.21 -7.30
CA VAL A 482 -1.80 -1.23 -6.75
C VAL A 482 -3.08 -1.21 -7.57
N ILE A 483 -2.99 -1.11 -8.91
CA ILE A 483 -4.17 -1.15 -9.79
C ILE A 483 -4.95 -2.45 -9.59
N TYR A 484 -4.25 -3.60 -9.48
CA TYR A 484 -4.89 -4.88 -9.20
C TYR A 484 -5.68 -4.85 -7.89
N LYS A 485 -5.05 -4.46 -6.77
CA LYS A 485 -5.73 -4.39 -5.45
C LYS A 485 -6.91 -3.42 -5.46
N LEU A 486 -6.75 -2.25 -6.08
CA LEU A 486 -7.84 -1.27 -6.21
C LEU A 486 -8.98 -1.80 -7.07
N SER A 487 -8.69 -2.56 -8.14
CA SER A 487 -9.71 -3.15 -9.02
C SER A 487 -10.63 -4.17 -8.32
N LEU A 488 -10.12 -4.81 -7.28
CA LEU A 488 -10.90 -5.73 -6.43
C LEU A 488 -11.78 -4.99 -5.41
N THR A 489 -11.50 -3.70 -5.16
CA THR A 489 -12.20 -2.91 -4.14
C THR A 489 -13.26 -2.02 -4.78
N ASP A 490 -12.86 -1.06 -5.61
CA ASP A 490 -13.76 -0.12 -6.29
C ASP A 490 -13.10 0.43 -7.55
N PHE A 491 -13.82 0.42 -8.66
CA PHE A 491 -13.34 0.95 -9.93
C PHE A 491 -13.02 2.46 -9.89
N ALA A 492 -13.78 3.23 -9.09
CA ALA A 492 -13.52 4.66 -8.92
C ALA A 492 -12.13 4.93 -8.28
N LEU A 493 -11.65 4.03 -7.43
CA LEU A 493 -10.29 4.11 -6.87
C LEU A 493 -9.22 3.88 -7.94
N VAL A 494 -9.46 2.99 -8.90
CA VAL A 494 -8.55 2.77 -10.05
C VAL A 494 -8.46 4.04 -10.90
N LEU A 495 -9.60 4.69 -11.17
CA LEU A 495 -9.63 5.96 -11.89
C LEU A 495 -8.89 7.08 -11.14
N SER A 496 -9.14 7.21 -9.83
CA SER A 496 -8.44 8.19 -8.98
C SER A 496 -6.92 7.96 -8.97
N PHE A 497 -6.50 6.71 -8.90
CA PHE A 497 -5.08 6.37 -9.01
C PHE A 497 -4.52 6.68 -10.40
N ALA A 498 -5.29 6.49 -11.47
CA ALA A 498 -4.89 6.86 -12.82
C ALA A 498 -4.77 8.39 -13.00
N VAL A 499 -5.60 9.19 -12.30
CA VAL A 499 -5.43 10.66 -12.22
C VAL A 499 -4.07 10.99 -11.62
N LEU A 500 -3.74 10.43 -10.46
CA LEU A 500 -2.44 10.61 -9.79
C LEU A 500 -1.28 10.23 -10.71
N LEU A 501 -1.35 9.08 -11.38
CA LEU A 501 -0.30 8.62 -12.30
C LEU A 501 -0.07 9.60 -13.45
N ASN A 502 -1.13 10.12 -14.07
CA ASN A 502 -1.02 11.04 -15.20
C ASN A 502 -0.48 12.42 -14.79
N VAL A 503 -0.89 12.92 -13.62
CA VAL A 503 -0.33 14.16 -13.06
C VAL A 503 1.16 13.95 -12.73
N ASN A 504 1.52 12.85 -12.10
CA ASN A 504 2.93 12.51 -11.81
C ASN A 504 3.76 12.40 -13.08
N LEU A 505 3.24 11.70 -14.09
CA LEU A 505 3.93 11.53 -15.37
C LEU A 505 4.16 12.87 -16.06
N ALA A 506 3.17 13.78 -16.02
CA ALA A 506 3.31 15.12 -16.55
C ALA A 506 4.39 15.93 -15.81
N ILE A 507 4.40 15.90 -14.48
CA ILE A 507 5.38 16.64 -13.66
C ILE A 507 6.78 16.06 -13.87
N LEU A 508 6.94 14.73 -13.79
CA LEU A 508 8.24 14.08 -13.92
C LEU A 508 8.85 14.33 -15.30
N ASN A 509 8.05 14.23 -16.37
CA ASN A 509 8.53 14.47 -17.73
C ASN A 509 8.92 15.94 -17.97
N MET A 510 8.37 16.89 -17.19
CA MET A 510 8.75 18.31 -17.27
C MET A 510 10.00 18.67 -16.44
N LEU A 511 10.56 17.70 -15.69
CA LEU A 511 11.83 17.94 -15.00
C LEU A 511 12.98 18.17 -16.01
N PRO A 512 13.93 19.06 -15.70
CA PRO A 512 15.06 19.39 -16.59
C PRO A 512 16.14 18.28 -16.60
N ILE A 513 15.69 17.02 -16.82
CA ILE A 513 16.55 15.84 -16.89
C ILE A 513 16.75 15.47 -18.37
N PRO A 514 17.98 15.30 -18.85
CA PRO A 514 18.31 15.17 -20.27
C PRO A 514 17.56 14.12 -21.09
N VAL A 515 17.03 13.10 -20.44
CA VAL A 515 16.29 11.98 -21.09
C VAL A 515 14.79 12.22 -21.15
N LEU A 516 14.30 13.21 -20.41
CA LEU A 516 12.90 13.58 -20.31
C LEU A 516 12.57 14.79 -21.19
N ASP A 517 11.30 15.04 -21.46
CA ASP A 517 10.82 16.15 -22.29
C ASP A 517 11.32 17.51 -21.79
N GLY A 518 11.32 17.71 -20.46
CA GLY A 518 11.87 18.92 -19.83
C GLY A 518 13.35 19.13 -20.10
N GLY A 519 14.12 18.06 -20.28
CA GLY A 519 15.52 18.14 -20.72
C GLY A 519 15.65 18.66 -22.15
N HIS A 520 14.79 18.22 -23.06
CA HIS A 520 14.74 18.73 -24.43
C HIS A 520 14.37 20.22 -24.46
N ILE A 521 13.42 20.64 -23.60
CA ILE A 521 13.09 22.06 -23.42
C ILE A 521 14.30 22.85 -22.90
N LEU A 522 14.99 22.32 -21.89
CA LEU A 522 16.20 22.95 -21.35
C LEU A 522 17.28 23.10 -22.43
N PHE A 523 17.55 22.06 -23.22
CA PHE A 523 18.53 22.13 -24.31
C PHE A 523 18.12 23.13 -25.38
N ALA A 524 16.85 23.19 -25.78
CA ALA A 524 16.35 24.17 -26.75
C ALA A 524 16.51 25.62 -26.24
N LEU A 525 16.31 25.87 -24.95
CA LEU A 525 16.54 27.17 -24.32
C LEU A 525 18.03 27.53 -24.28
N LEU A 526 18.89 26.57 -23.92
CA LEU A 526 20.33 26.76 -23.90
C LEU A 526 20.88 27.06 -25.32
N GLU A 527 20.41 26.37 -26.35
CA GLU A 527 20.78 26.66 -27.75
C GLU A 527 20.35 28.06 -28.17
N LYS A 528 19.14 28.48 -27.78
CA LYS A 528 18.63 29.83 -28.05
C LYS A 528 19.47 30.91 -27.36
N LEU A 529 19.84 30.69 -26.08
CA LEU A 529 20.68 31.62 -25.32
C LEU A 529 22.10 31.70 -25.88
N ARG A 530 22.66 30.57 -26.33
CA ARG A 530 24.01 30.49 -26.91
C ARG A 530 24.07 31.01 -28.34
N GLY A 531 22.95 31.11 -29.05
CA GLY A 531 22.88 31.48 -30.47
C GLY A 531 23.46 30.43 -31.44
N LYS A 532 23.85 29.25 -30.95
CA LYS A 532 24.46 28.16 -31.72
C LYS A 532 23.95 26.81 -31.18
N PRO A 533 23.77 25.81 -32.04
CA PRO A 533 23.39 24.46 -31.60
C PRO A 533 24.46 23.86 -30.68
N LEU A 534 24.03 23.00 -29.77
CA LEU A 534 24.94 22.25 -28.90
C LEU A 534 25.75 21.25 -29.73
N PRO A 535 27.01 20.97 -29.37
CA PRO A 535 27.80 19.96 -30.06
C PRO A 535 27.12 18.58 -29.95
N PRO A 536 27.00 17.85 -31.07
CA PRO A 536 26.35 16.51 -31.04
C PRO A 536 27.04 15.55 -30.08
N SER A 537 28.36 15.63 -29.92
CA SER A 537 29.13 14.80 -28.98
C SER A 537 28.76 15.08 -27.51
N PHE A 538 28.58 16.35 -27.15
CA PHE A 538 28.13 16.75 -25.80
C PHE A 538 26.71 16.21 -25.52
N PHE A 539 25.82 16.42 -26.49
CA PHE A 539 24.45 15.95 -26.38
C PHE A 539 24.39 14.42 -26.19
N ALA A 540 25.08 13.67 -27.06
CA ALA A 540 25.14 12.21 -26.98
C ALA A 540 25.76 11.70 -25.67
N ALA A 541 26.80 12.35 -25.16
CA ALA A 541 27.45 11.96 -23.91
C ALA A 541 26.53 12.19 -22.70
N VAL A 542 25.88 13.37 -22.60
CA VAL A 542 24.98 13.70 -21.51
C VAL A 542 23.75 12.78 -21.55
N GLN A 543 23.13 12.65 -22.70
CA GLN A 543 21.93 11.84 -22.86
C GLN A 543 22.24 10.36 -22.63
N GLY A 544 23.34 9.83 -23.18
CA GLY A 544 23.78 8.45 -22.97
C GLY A 544 24.05 8.15 -21.48
N GLY A 545 24.76 9.04 -20.79
CA GLY A 545 25.03 8.89 -19.35
C GLY A 545 23.75 8.85 -18.51
N PHE A 546 22.83 9.78 -18.74
CA PHE A 546 21.54 9.79 -18.04
C PHE A 546 20.65 8.60 -18.42
N SER A 547 20.69 8.13 -19.68
CA SER A 547 19.95 6.92 -20.09
C SER A 547 20.43 5.68 -19.35
N VAL A 548 21.74 5.48 -19.22
CA VAL A 548 22.31 4.37 -18.46
C VAL A 548 21.92 4.45 -16.99
N MET A 549 22.00 5.65 -16.41
CA MET A 549 21.59 5.88 -15.02
C MET A 549 20.08 5.57 -14.82
N LEU A 550 19.22 6.01 -15.74
CA LEU A 550 17.78 5.76 -15.66
C LEU A 550 17.47 4.27 -15.83
N LEU A 551 18.14 3.57 -16.77
CA LEU A 551 17.98 2.12 -16.92
C LEU A 551 18.42 1.34 -15.68
N ALA A 552 19.54 1.77 -15.05
CA ALA A 552 19.98 1.16 -13.80
C ALA A 552 18.98 1.40 -12.67
N LEU A 553 18.44 2.63 -12.57
CA LEU A 553 17.39 2.96 -11.59
C LEU A 553 16.12 2.14 -11.85
N MET A 554 15.68 2.01 -13.11
CA MET A 554 14.51 1.19 -13.47
C MET A 554 14.72 -0.29 -13.11
N ALA A 555 15.89 -0.86 -13.40
CA ALA A 555 16.22 -2.23 -13.02
C ALA A 555 16.18 -2.42 -11.49
N PHE A 556 16.75 -1.45 -10.76
CA PHE A 556 16.73 -1.45 -9.30
C PHE A 556 15.31 -1.36 -8.72
N VAL A 557 14.46 -0.46 -9.24
CA VAL A 557 13.09 -0.29 -8.77
C VAL A 557 12.21 -1.50 -9.11
N VAL A 558 12.39 -2.09 -10.31
CA VAL A 558 11.70 -3.33 -10.69
C VAL A 558 12.11 -4.49 -9.76
N TYR A 559 13.42 -4.64 -9.48
CA TYR A 559 13.92 -5.65 -8.55
C TYR A 559 13.30 -5.46 -7.15
N ASN A 560 13.32 -4.24 -6.61
CA ASN A 560 12.71 -3.95 -5.30
C ASN A 560 11.19 -4.20 -5.30
N GLY A 561 10.49 -3.88 -6.39
CA GLY A 561 9.06 -4.18 -6.54
C GLY A 561 8.76 -5.69 -6.43
N PHE A 562 9.57 -6.53 -7.06
CA PHE A 562 9.45 -7.99 -6.93
C PHE A 562 9.76 -8.46 -5.50
N MET A 563 10.80 -7.90 -4.87
CA MET A 563 11.16 -8.25 -3.49
C MET A 563 10.06 -7.85 -2.51
N ARG A 564 9.48 -6.64 -2.65
CA ARG A 564 8.33 -6.20 -1.85
C ARG A 564 7.14 -7.12 -2.03
N TRP A 565 6.82 -7.45 -3.26
CA TRP A 565 5.71 -8.37 -3.53
C TRP A 565 5.93 -9.75 -2.89
N SER A 566 7.13 -10.32 -3.04
CA SER A 566 7.47 -11.58 -2.34
C SER A 566 7.35 -11.47 -0.82
N GLY A 567 7.70 -10.32 -0.24
CA GLY A 567 7.58 -10.06 1.20
C GLY A 567 6.13 -9.97 1.67
N ASP A 568 5.30 -9.24 0.92
CA ASP A 568 3.89 -9.05 1.26
C ASP A 568 3.08 -10.34 1.08
N SER A 569 3.33 -11.13 0.02
CA SER A 569 2.69 -12.42 -0.16
C SER A 569 3.03 -13.42 0.96
N LYS A 570 4.23 -13.30 1.53
CA LYS A 570 4.62 -14.05 2.73
C LYS A 570 3.85 -13.59 3.97
N LEU A 571 3.60 -12.28 4.12
CA LEU A 571 2.81 -11.74 5.23
C LEU A 571 1.33 -12.11 5.07
N GLU A 572 0.74 -11.92 3.90
CA GLU A 572 -0.67 -12.27 3.63
C GLU A 572 -0.93 -13.77 3.82
N SER A 573 0.03 -14.63 3.48
CA SER A 573 -0.06 -16.06 3.80
C SER A 573 0.08 -16.36 5.29
N GLY A 574 0.73 -15.46 6.06
CA GLY A 574 0.85 -15.55 7.52
C GLY A 574 -0.32 -14.93 8.28
N GLU A 575 -0.95 -13.91 7.69
CA GLU A 575 -2.08 -13.16 8.27
C GLU A 575 -3.46 -13.72 7.93
N ASN A 576 -3.62 -14.94 7.45
CA ASN A 576 -4.92 -15.60 7.50
C ASN A 576 -5.35 -15.85 8.96
N SER A 577 -5.26 -14.82 9.79
CA SER A 577 -6.07 -14.61 10.96
C SER A 577 -7.49 -14.26 10.48
N GLU A 578 -8.20 -15.21 9.87
CA GLU A 578 -9.63 -15.25 9.98
C GLU A 578 -9.91 -15.28 11.48
N TYR A 579 -9.97 -14.08 12.07
CA TYR A 579 -10.71 -13.93 13.31
C TYR A 579 -12.08 -14.46 13.00
N TYR A 580 -12.40 -15.64 13.54
CA TYR A 580 -13.69 -16.31 13.36
C TYR A 580 -14.79 -15.52 14.07
N LEU A 581 -14.94 -14.23 13.73
CA LEU A 581 -16.04 -13.38 14.21
C LEU A 581 -17.40 -14.02 13.90
N ASN A 582 -17.46 -14.88 12.87
CA ASN A 582 -18.67 -15.64 12.54
C ASN A 582 -18.89 -16.87 13.42
N GLU A 583 -17.89 -17.36 14.16
CA GLU A 583 -17.99 -18.50 15.08
C GLU A 583 -18.09 -18.10 16.56
N ILE A 584 -18.06 -16.79 16.87
CA ILE A 584 -18.21 -16.33 18.25
C ILE A 584 -19.62 -16.68 18.74
N LYS A 585 -19.69 -17.55 19.75
CA LYS A 585 -20.94 -17.92 20.45
C LYS A 585 -20.96 -17.19 21.81
N PHE A 586 -22.05 -16.47 22.07
CA PHE A 586 -22.32 -15.82 23.35
C PHE A 586 -23.17 -16.74 24.23
#